data_ea676a46ef2caaf28350ac4798e94b2d
#
_entry.id   ea676a46ef2caaf28350ac4798e94b2d
#
_cell.length_a   1.000
_cell.length_b   1.000
_cell.length_c   1.000
_cell.angle_alpha   90.00
_cell.angle_beta   90.00
_cell.angle_gamma   90.00
#
_symmetry.space_group_name_H-M   'P 1'
#
loop_
_entity.id
_entity.type
_entity.pdbx_description
1 polymer ?
#
loop_
_entity_poly.entity_id
_entity_poly.type
_entity_poly.pdbx_seq_one_letter_code
_entity_poly.pdbx_strand_id
1 'polypeptide(L)'
;GVIPLYIGYDSDGKVYCASELKALEGFCERYEPFLPGHCYYSKDGKMTRWYVRDWFEYEAVKNNNAYSQDIHDGLEEAVKRQLMSDVPYGVLLSGGLDSSVISAIAKKYAGKRVETDNKKDAWWPQLHSFAIGLEGAPDLIKAREVARFIGTVHHEIHYTIQEGLDAIRDVIYYIETYDVTTVRAST
;
A
#
# COMPACT_ATOMS: atom_id res chain seq x y z
N GLY A 1 -3.57 -9.63 -1.11
CA GLY A 1 -3.94 -8.53 -2.00
C GLY A 1 -3.43 -7.19 -1.51
N VAL A 2 -3.54 -6.18 -2.34
CA VAL A 2 -3.15 -4.81 -1.98
C VAL A 2 -4.25 -4.16 -1.12
N ILE A 3 -5.50 -4.49 -1.41
CA ILE A 3 -6.68 -3.99 -0.68
C ILE A 3 -7.24 -5.12 0.18
N PRO A 4 -7.64 -4.84 1.43
CA PRO A 4 -8.37 -5.80 2.26
C PRO A 4 -9.66 -6.25 1.57
N LEU A 5 -10.09 -7.46 1.88
CA LEU A 5 -11.38 -7.98 1.48
C LEU A 5 -11.99 -8.71 2.68
N TYR A 6 -13.26 -8.47 2.93
CA TYR A 6 -14.03 -9.12 3.98
C TYR A 6 -15.21 -9.84 3.39
N ILE A 7 -15.63 -10.91 4.02
CA ILE A 7 -16.84 -11.65 3.71
C ILE A 7 -17.76 -11.65 4.93
N GLY A 8 -19.03 -11.39 4.70
CA GLY A 8 -20.05 -11.34 5.75
C GLY A 8 -21.27 -12.17 5.40
N TYR A 9 -22.04 -12.53 6.42
CA TYR A 9 -23.24 -13.35 6.31
C TYR A 9 -24.35 -12.70 7.12
N ASP A 10 -25.51 -12.51 6.50
CA ASP A 10 -26.71 -12.07 7.20
C ASP A 10 -27.47 -13.20 7.90
N SER A 11 -28.56 -12.88 8.58
CA SER A 11 -29.44 -13.85 9.26
C SER A 11 -30.08 -14.89 8.33
N ASP A 12 -30.23 -14.56 7.05
CA ASP A 12 -30.77 -15.46 6.04
C ASP A 12 -29.69 -16.32 5.37
N GLY A 13 -28.42 -16.13 5.75
CA GLY A 13 -27.26 -16.82 5.18
C GLY A 13 -26.82 -16.26 3.82
N LYS A 14 -27.30 -15.06 3.43
CA LYS A 14 -26.81 -14.40 2.22
C LYS A 14 -25.40 -13.89 2.47
N VAL A 15 -24.59 -13.93 1.41
CA VAL A 15 -23.16 -13.62 1.45
C VAL A 15 -22.94 -12.22 0.86
N TYR A 16 -22.13 -11.44 1.58
CA TYR A 16 -21.71 -10.10 1.20
C TYR A 16 -20.19 -10.00 1.21
N CYS A 17 -19.64 -9.21 0.32
CA CYS A 17 -18.19 -8.93 0.28
C CYS A 17 -17.97 -7.43 0.22
N ALA A 18 -16.99 -6.95 0.99
CA ALA A 18 -16.61 -5.55 1.00
C ALA A 18 -15.11 -5.39 1.22
N SER A 19 -14.54 -4.31 0.71
CA SER A 19 -13.16 -3.94 0.96
C SER A 19 -12.98 -3.23 2.32
N GLU A 20 -14.07 -2.78 2.92
CA GLU A 20 -14.10 -2.13 4.23
C GLU A 20 -15.05 -2.89 5.16
N LEU A 21 -14.58 -3.18 6.38
CA LEU A 21 -15.33 -3.96 7.36
C LEU A 21 -16.61 -3.24 7.80
N LYS A 22 -16.52 -1.91 7.98
CA LYS A 22 -17.66 -1.06 8.37
C LYS A 22 -18.83 -1.11 7.39
N ALA A 23 -18.57 -1.49 6.13
CA ALA A 23 -19.62 -1.68 5.13
C ALA A 23 -20.48 -2.94 5.38
N LEU A 24 -20.00 -3.86 6.22
CA LEU A 24 -20.72 -5.09 6.61
C LEU A 24 -21.36 -4.97 7.98
N GLU A 25 -20.92 -3.99 8.78
CA GLU A 25 -21.46 -3.74 10.11
C GLU A 25 -22.93 -3.30 10.05
N GLY A 26 -23.71 -3.77 10.97
CA GLY A 26 -25.12 -3.37 11.13
C GLY A 26 -26.13 -4.23 10.38
N PHE A 27 -25.70 -5.06 9.41
CA PHE A 27 -26.59 -6.01 8.72
C PHE A 27 -26.05 -7.43 8.58
N CYS A 28 -24.74 -7.65 8.69
CA CYS A 28 -24.18 -8.98 8.80
C CYS A 28 -24.08 -9.42 10.26
N GLU A 29 -24.52 -10.63 10.55
CA GLU A 29 -24.37 -11.24 11.89
C GLU A 29 -22.97 -11.77 12.14
N ARG A 30 -22.31 -12.19 11.06
CA ARG A 30 -20.94 -12.70 11.09
C ARG A 30 -20.16 -12.13 9.91
N TYR A 31 -18.95 -11.71 10.17
CA TYR A 31 -18.00 -11.30 9.12
C TYR A 31 -16.57 -11.69 9.51
N GLU A 32 -15.75 -11.91 8.51
CA GLU A 32 -14.37 -12.33 8.67
C GLU A 32 -13.49 -11.82 7.52
N PRO A 33 -12.17 -11.73 7.70
CA PRO A 33 -11.27 -11.41 6.60
C PRO A 33 -11.34 -12.48 5.51
N PHE A 34 -11.43 -12.07 4.26
CA PHE A 34 -11.27 -12.96 3.11
C PHE A 34 -9.78 -13.20 2.89
N LEU A 35 -9.32 -14.38 3.28
CA LEU A 35 -7.89 -14.67 3.32
C LEU A 35 -7.24 -14.65 1.92
N PRO A 36 -6.02 -14.10 1.77
CA PRO A 36 -5.26 -14.17 0.53
C PRO A 36 -5.05 -15.62 0.07
N GLY A 37 -5.05 -15.82 -1.25
CA GLY A 37 -4.90 -17.16 -1.84
C GLY A 37 -6.10 -18.07 -1.67
N HIS A 38 -7.26 -17.54 -1.29
CA HIS A 38 -8.49 -18.29 -1.19
C HIS A 38 -9.49 -17.85 -2.26
N CYS A 39 -10.41 -18.73 -2.58
CA CYS A 39 -11.61 -18.44 -3.36
C CYS A 39 -12.86 -18.93 -2.62
N TYR A 40 -13.95 -18.20 -2.80
CA TYR A 40 -15.27 -18.60 -2.31
C TYR A 40 -16.13 -19.01 -3.49
N TYR A 41 -16.73 -20.20 -3.43
CA TYR A 41 -17.66 -20.69 -4.45
C TYR A 41 -19.05 -20.83 -3.85
N SER A 42 -19.99 -20.03 -4.35
CA SER A 42 -21.33 -19.91 -3.76
C SER A 42 -22.17 -21.17 -3.84
N LYS A 43 -21.91 -22.08 -4.80
CA LYS A 43 -22.69 -23.31 -4.95
C LYS A 43 -22.44 -24.32 -3.83
N ASP A 44 -21.25 -24.39 -3.30
CA ASP A 44 -20.90 -25.27 -2.17
C ASP A 44 -20.68 -24.51 -0.85
N GLY A 45 -20.76 -23.17 -0.89
CA GLY A 45 -20.67 -22.33 0.29
C GLY A 45 -19.33 -22.38 1.00
N LYS A 46 -18.26 -22.76 0.29
CA LYS A 46 -16.96 -23.01 0.91
C LYS A 46 -15.89 -22.03 0.45
N MET A 47 -15.07 -21.64 1.42
CA MET A 47 -13.79 -20.97 1.20
C MET A 47 -12.71 -22.02 0.98
N THR A 48 -12.05 -22.00 -0.17
CA THR A 48 -11.02 -22.97 -0.54
C THR A 48 -9.70 -22.26 -0.80
N ARG A 49 -8.62 -22.73 -0.19
CA ARG A 49 -7.28 -22.26 -0.49
C ARG A 49 -6.83 -22.87 -1.81
N TRP A 50 -6.55 -22.03 -2.81
CA TRP A 50 -6.10 -22.47 -4.14
C TRP A 50 -4.65 -22.11 -4.44
N TYR A 51 -4.10 -21.14 -3.70
CA TYR A 51 -2.74 -20.64 -3.94
C TYR A 51 -1.88 -20.78 -2.67
N VAL A 52 -0.84 -21.56 -2.77
CA VAL A 52 0.17 -21.76 -1.72
C VAL A 52 1.51 -21.37 -2.30
N ARG A 53 2.25 -20.53 -1.60
CA ARG A 53 3.59 -20.10 -2.01
C ARG A 53 4.62 -21.13 -1.55
N ASP A 54 5.65 -21.35 -2.36
CA ASP A 54 6.74 -22.28 -2.10
C ASP A 54 7.52 -21.91 -0.83
N TRP A 55 7.58 -20.63 -0.51
CA TRP A 55 8.27 -20.07 0.65
C TRP A 55 7.38 -19.94 1.90
N PHE A 56 6.17 -20.47 1.87
CA PHE A 56 5.25 -20.35 3.02
C PHE A 56 5.78 -21.04 4.27
N GLU A 57 6.42 -22.19 4.10
CA GLU A 57 7.05 -22.93 5.19
C GLU A 57 8.53 -22.52 5.30
N TYR A 58 8.96 -22.11 6.49
CA TYR A 58 10.35 -21.70 6.72
C TYR A 58 11.37 -22.78 6.32
N GLU A 59 11.07 -24.06 6.58
CA GLU A 59 11.94 -25.19 6.23
C GLU A 59 12.25 -25.26 4.73
N ALA A 60 11.32 -24.84 3.88
CA ALA A 60 11.50 -24.82 2.42
C ALA A 60 12.51 -23.76 1.96
N VAL A 61 12.75 -22.72 2.75
CA VAL A 61 13.56 -21.56 2.34
C VAL A 61 14.77 -21.30 3.22
N LYS A 62 14.90 -21.97 4.38
CA LYS A 62 15.96 -21.70 5.38
C LYS A 62 17.40 -21.80 4.84
N ASN A 63 17.61 -22.56 3.78
CA ASN A 63 18.90 -22.75 3.15
C ASN A 63 19.06 -21.99 1.83
N ASN A 64 18.08 -21.17 1.45
CA ASN A 64 18.18 -20.37 0.24
C ASN A 64 19.23 -19.28 0.42
N ASN A 65 20.08 -19.11 -0.59
CA ASN A 65 20.99 -17.98 -0.63
C ASN A 65 20.20 -16.72 -1.00
N ALA A 66 20.52 -15.62 -0.31
CA ALA A 66 19.96 -14.31 -0.63
C ALA A 66 21.06 -13.45 -1.30
N TYR A 67 20.75 -12.96 -2.48
CA TYR A 67 21.61 -12.05 -3.21
C TYR A 67 20.99 -10.67 -3.28
N SER A 68 21.76 -9.63 -3.06
CA SER A 68 21.28 -8.23 -3.14
C SER A 68 20.73 -7.88 -4.51
N GLN A 69 21.24 -8.50 -5.57
CA GLN A 69 20.73 -8.30 -6.94
C GLN A 69 19.31 -8.81 -7.09
N ASP A 70 18.98 -9.96 -6.50
CA ASP A 70 17.62 -10.53 -6.58
C ASP A 70 16.62 -9.61 -5.85
N ILE A 71 17.04 -9.01 -4.73
CA ILE A 71 16.19 -8.03 -4.02
C ILE A 71 16.01 -6.76 -4.86
N HIS A 72 17.09 -6.26 -5.46
CA HIS A 72 17.04 -5.09 -6.34
C HIS A 72 16.08 -5.32 -7.50
N ASP A 73 16.24 -6.40 -8.24
CA ASP A 73 15.47 -6.69 -9.44
C ASP A 73 14.00 -6.99 -9.09
N GLY A 74 13.78 -7.74 -8.02
CA GLY A 74 12.44 -8.03 -7.51
C GLY A 74 11.68 -6.78 -7.07
N LEU A 75 12.37 -5.87 -6.38
CA LEU A 75 11.77 -4.61 -5.91
C LEU A 75 11.48 -3.67 -7.08
N GLU A 76 12.42 -3.54 -8.03
CA GLU A 76 12.24 -2.74 -9.23
C GLU A 76 11.03 -3.21 -10.03
N GLU A 77 10.92 -4.52 -10.27
CA GLU A 77 9.79 -5.09 -11.00
C GLU A 77 8.47 -4.95 -10.23
N ALA A 78 8.49 -5.10 -8.91
CA ALA A 78 7.30 -4.90 -8.08
C ALA A 78 6.78 -3.46 -8.16
N VAL A 79 7.64 -2.47 -8.09
CA VAL A 79 7.27 -1.06 -8.24
C VAL A 79 6.75 -0.80 -9.66
N LYS A 80 7.50 -1.24 -10.68
CA LYS A 80 7.13 -1.03 -12.08
C LYS A 80 5.72 -1.53 -12.40
N ARG A 81 5.34 -2.71 -11.92
CA ARG A 81 3.98 -3.26 -12.12
C ARG A 81 2.88 -2.40 -11.51
N GLN A 82 3.18 -1.58 -10.51
CA GLN A 82 2.20 -0.73 -9.83
C GLN A 82 2.10 0.68 -10.43
N LEU A 83 2.95 1.01 -11.41
CA LEU A 83 2.93 2.34 -12.04
C LEU A 83 1.95 2.45 -13.21
N MET A 84 1.24 1.39 -13.54
CA MET A 84 0.19 1.41 -14.55
C MET A 84 -0.99 2.26 -14.07
N SER A 85 -1.20 3.41 -14.70
CA SER A 85 -2.24 4.37 -14.30
C SER A 85 -2.67 5.23 -15.47
N ASP A 86 -3.97 5.53 -15.53
CA ASP A 86 -4.61 6.47 -16.44
C ASP A 86 -4.84 7.87 -15.82
N VAL A 87 -4.39 8.04 -14.57
CA VAL A 87 -4.43 9.30 -13.83
C VAL A 87 -3.04 9.67 -13.30
N PRO A 88 -2.78 10.94 -12.96
CA PRO A 88 -1.55 11.32 -12.28
C PRO A 88 -1.39 10.56 -10.97
N TYR A 89 -0.17 10.15 -10.67
CA TYR A 89 0.18 9.54 -9.39
C TYR A 89 1.35 10.26 -8.72
N GLY A 90 1.46 10.09 -7.43
CA GLY A 90 2.57 10.58 -6.63
C GLY A 90 3.08 9.51 -5.68
N VAL A 91 4.13 9.82 -4.98
CA VAL A 91 4.75 8.94 -3.97
C VAL A 91 4.74 9.60 -2.60
N LEU A 92 4.49 8.80 -1.57
CA LEU A 92 4.69 9.22 -0.19
C LEU A 92 6.17 9.07 0.16
N LEU A 93 6.78 10.13 0.64
CA LEU A 93 8.22 10.19 0.88
C LEU A 93 8.50 10.69 2.30
N SER A 94 8.84 9.77 3.19
CA SER A 94 9.21 10.07 4.58
C SER A 94 10.69 10.41 4.77
N GLY A 95 11.52 10.20 3.73
CA GLY A 95 12.98 10.36 3.85
C GLY A 95 13.70 9.16 4.46
N GLY A 96 12.97 8.12 4.89
CA GLY A 96 13.53 6.83 5.29
C GLY A 96 14.01 6.01 4.09
N LEU A 97 14.76 4.92 4.36
CA LEU A 97 15.35 4.07 3.32
C LEU A 97 14.29 3.56 2.34
N ASP A 98 13.23 2.93 2.85
CA ASP A 98 12.23 2.23 2.04
C ASP A 98 11.49 3.19 1.11
N SER A 99 10.95 4.28 1.66
CA SER A 99 10.24 5.30 0.86
C SER A 99 11.15 5.96 -0.17
N SER A 100 12.44 6.15 0.15
CA SER A 100 13.41 6.75 -0.76
C SER A 100 13.72 5.83 -1.94
N VAL A 101 13.93 4.53 -1.69
CA VAL A 101 14.18 3.52 -2.73
C VAL A 101 12.98 3.38 -3.66
N ILE A 102 11.77 3.23 -3.08
CA ILE A 102 10.53 3.13 -3.86
C ILE A 102 10.32 4.39 -4.73
N SER A 103 10.53 5.59 -4.16
CA SER A 103 10.40 6.85 -4.89
C SER A 103 11.43 7.00 -6.02
N ALA A 104 12.67 6.55 -5.80
CA ALA A 104 13.72 6.57 -6.82
C ALA A 104 13.39 5.63 -7.99
N ILE A 105 12.89 4.41 -7.68
CA ILE A 105 12.45 3.48 -8.72
C ILE A 105 11.25 4.06 -9.48
N ALA A 106 10.24 4.59 -8.78
CA ALA A 106 9.09 5.23 -9.42
C ALA A 106 9.52 6.37 -10.35
N LYS A 107 10.48 7.20 -9.93
CA LYS A 107 11.03 8.29 -10.75
C LYS A 107 11.72 7.79 -12.02
N LYS A 108 12.44 6.66 -11.93
CA LYS A 108 13.10 6.04 -13.08
C LYS A 108 12.11 5.74 -14.22
N TYR A 109 10.87 5.37 -13.88
CA TYR A 109 9.83 5.00 -14.83
C TYR A 109 8.78 6.08 -15.13
N ALA A 110 8.75 7.16 -14.35
CA ALA A 110 7.69 8.18 -14.44
C ALA A 110 7.57 8.88 -15.81
N GLY A 111 8.64 8.89 -16.61
CA GLY A 111 8.64 9.52 -17.93
C GLY A 111 8.00 8.68 -19.05
N LYS A 112 7.73 7.42 -18.83
CA LYS A 112 7.23 6.48 -19.85
C LYS A 112 6.04 5.67 -19.32
N ARG A 113 5.17 5.26 -20.24
CA ARG A 113 4.04 4.40 -19.92
C ARG A 113 4.50 2.94 -19.80
N VAL A 114 4.41 2.38 -18.61
CA VAL A 114 4.87 1.00 -18.32
C VAL A 114 4.02 -0.07 -19.03
N GLU A 115 2.73 0.19 -19.27
CA GLU A 115 1.81 -0.70 -19.98
C GLU A 115 2.10 -0.80 -21.50
N THR A 116 2.98 0.04 -22.03
CA THR A 116 3.42 0.00 -23.44
C THR A 116 4.89 -0.35 -23.59
N ASP A 117 5.46 -1.08 -22.63
CA ASP A 117 6.89 -1.41 -22.59
C ASP A 117 7.79 -0.17 -22.74
N ASN A 118 7.40 0.92 -22.14
CA ASN A 118 8.08 2.21 -22.18
C ASN A 118 8.26 2.82 -23.60
N LYS A 119 7.46 2.41 -24.57
CA LYS A 119 7.51 2.92 -25.96
C LYS A 119 6.81 4.27 -26.13
N LYS A 120 5.86 4.59 -25.25
CA LYS A 120 5.11 5.86 -25.27
C LYS A 120 5.46 6.70 -24.06
N ASP A 121 5.44 8.01 -24.23
CA ASP A 121 5.61 8.94 -23.13
C ASP A 121 4.43 8.89 -22.17
N ALA A 122 4.70 9.09 -20.88
CA ALA A 122 3.67 9.22 -19.88
C ALA A 122 2.85 10.50 -20.12
N TRP A 123 1.56 10.44 -19.80
CA TRP A 123 0.70 11.62 -19.87
C TRP A 123 1.09 12.68 -18.84
N TRP A 124 1.64 12.22 -17.70
CA TRP A 124 2.14 13.08 -16.59
C TRP A 124 3.55 12.64 -16.20
N PRO A 125 4.58 13.08 -16.93
CA PRO A 125 5.96 12.62 -16.71
C PRO A 125 6.61 13.19 -15.44
N GLN A 126 5.97 14.19 -14.85
CA GLN A 126 6.46 14.84 -13.63
C GLN A 126 5.99 14.02 -12.41
N LEU A 127 6.93 13.40 -11.69
CA LEU A 127 6.61 12.72 -10.45
C LEU A 127 6.53 13.72 -9.29
N HIS A 128 5.43 13.66 -8.55
CA HIS A 128 5.20 14.42 -7.33
C HIS A 128 5.47 13.52 -6.12
N SER A 129 6.09 14.09 -5.08
CA SER A 129 6.30 13.45 -3.80
C SER A 129 5.65 14.24 -2.68
N PHE A 130 5.13 13.56 -1.68
CA PHE A 130 4.39 14.14 -0.58
C PHE A 130 4.98 13.67 0.74
N ALA A 131 5.14 14.59 1.67
CA ALA A 131 5.49 14.32 3.05
C ALA A 131 4.54 15.08 3.97
N ILE A 132 4.23 14.51 5.11
CA ILE A 132 3.41 15.15 6.13
C ILE A 132 4.11 15.02 7.49
N GLY A 133 4.04 16.06 8.31
CA GLY A 133 4.65 16.05 9.64
C GLY A 133 4.51 17.37 10.38
N LEU A 134 4.99 17.37 11.61
CA LEU A 134 5.11 18.59 12.40
C LEU A 134 6.15 19.52 11.82
N GLU A 135 5.96 20.82 11.95
CA GLU A 135 6.94 21.80 11.48
C GLU A 135 8.32 21.53 12.11
N GLY A 136 9.36 21.51 11.27
CA GLY A 136 10.74 21.23 11.71
C GLY A 136 11.04 19.77 12.01
N ALA A 137 10.13 18.84 11.74
CA ALA A 137 10.36 17.40 11.94
C ALA A 137 11.57 16.91 11.12
N PRO A 138 12.46 16.08 11.71
CA PRO A 138 13.65 15.56 11.02
C PRO A 138 13.31 14.81 9.73
N ASP A 139 12.18 14.10 9.72
CA ASP A 139 11.74 13.30 8.58
C ASP A 139 11.39 14.21 7.38
N LEU A 140 10.76 15.37 7.60
CA LEU A 140 10.48 16.34 6.54
C LEU A 140 11.78 16.88 5.94
N ILE A 141 12.79 17.13 6.77
CA ILE A 141 14.10 17.60 6.30
C ILE A 141 14.72 16.55 5.39
N LYS A 142 14.70 15.28 5.80
CA LYS A 142 15.24 14.16 5.01
C LYS A 142 14.43 13.91 3.74
N ALA A 143 13.12 13.97 3.81
CA ALA A 143 12.25 13.87 2.65
C ALA A 143 12.59 14.92 1.58
N ARG A 144 12.80 16.15 2.00
CA ARG A 144 13.20 17.27 1.12
C ARG A 144 14.56 17.03 0.47
N GLU A 145 15.53 16.52 1.22
CA GLU A 145 16.87 16.19 0.69
C GLU A 145 16.75 15.10 -0.40
N VAL A 146 16.01 14.03 -0.11
CA VAL A 146 15.79 12.93 -1.06
C VAL A 146 15.01 13.41 -2.28
N ALA A 147 13.92 14.16 -2.09
CA ALA A 147 13.12 14.70 -3.18
C ALA A 147 13.94 15.54 -4.16
N ARG A 148 14.84 16.37 -3.61
CA ARG A 148 15.77 17.19 -4.42
C ARG A 148 16.75 16.30 -5.19
N PHE A 149 17.27 15.25 -4.55
CA PHE A 149 18.22 14.33 -5.17
C PHE A 149 17.60 13.53 -6.33
N ILE A 150 16.40 12.98 -6.14
CA ILE A 150 15.71 12.19 -7.17
C ILE A 150 14.96 13.06 -8.20
N GLY A 151 14.79 14.36 -7.95
CA GLY A 151 14.17 15.31 -8.86
C GLY A 151 12.66 15.18 -8.96
N THR A 152 11.96 15.06 -7.82
CA THR A 152 10.49 15.13 -7.74
C THR A 152 10.03 16.55 -7.44
N VAL A 153 8.78 16.86 -7.78
CA VAL A 153 8.10 18.04 -7.24
C VAL A 153 7.59 17.68 -5.84
N HIS A 154 8.24 18.24 -4.83
CA HIS A 154 7.98 17.89 -3.44
C HIS A 154 6.93 18.79 -2.81
N HIS A 155 5.98 18.17 -2.10
CA HIS A 155 4.93 18.85 -1.34
C HIS A 155 5.04 18.45 0.13
N GLU A 156 5.12 19.45 1.00
CA GLU A 156 5.12 19.25 2.44
C GLU A 156 3.79 19.71 3.02
N ILE A 157 3.18 18.87 3.82
CA ILE A 157 1.96 19.16 4.56
C ILE A 157 2.32 19.23 6.04
N HIS A 158 2.01 20.35 6.65
CA HIS A 158 2.27 20.56 8.07
C HIS A 158 0.97 20.48 8.85
N TYR A 159 1.03 19.87 10.03
CA TYR A 159 -0.07 19.83 10.99
C TYR A 159 0.44 20.14 12.39
N THR A 160 -0.45 20.60 13.27
CA THR A 160 -0.19 20.82 14.67
C THR A 160 -0.48 19.56 15.49
N ILE A 161 0.11 19.46 16.69
CA ILE A 161 -0.19 18.35 17.61
C ILE A 161 -1.70 18.24 17.87
N GLN A 162 -2.40 19.37 17.97
CA GLN A 162 -3.84 19.36 18.24
C GLN A 162 -4.61 18.80 17.04
N GLU A 163 -4.30 19.21 15.82
CA GLU A 163 -4.93 18.66 14.60
C GLU A 163 -4.69 17.15 14.50
N GLY A 164 -3.47 16.68 14.83
CA GLY A 164 -3.17 15.26 14.87
C GLY A 164 -4.02 14.49 15.90
N LEU A 165 -4.16 15.04 17.11
CA LEU A 165 -5.00 14.43 18.13
C LEU A 165 -6.48 14.40 17.74
N ASP A 166 -6.98 15.47 17.15
CA ASP A 166 -8.38 15.58 16.71
C ASP A 166 -8.68 14.59 15.56
N ALA A 167 -7.71 14.33 14.69
CA ALA A 167 -7.86 13.42 13.56
C ALA A 167 -7.83 11.92 13.96
N ILE A 168 -7.31 11.54 15.14
CA ILE A 168 -7.09 10.12 15.51
C ILE A 168 -8.38 9.30 15.38
N ARG A 169 -9.51 9.84 15.80
CA ARG A 169 -10.80 9.13 15.74
C ARG A 169 -11.20 8.80 14.30
N ASP A 170 -11.04 9.77 13.41
CA ASP A 170 -11.37 9.61 12.00
C ASP A 170 -10.38 8.66 11.33
N VAL A 171 -9.09 8.76 11.67
CA VAL A 171 -8.07 7.82 11.20
C VAL A 171 -8.45 6.38 11.57
N ILE A 172 -8.79 6.11 12.85
CA ILE A 172 -9.22 4.77 13.29
C ILE A 172 -10.45 4.30 12.53
N TYR A 173 -11.42 5.18 12.29
CA TYR A 173 -12.61 4.85 11.51
C TYR A 173 -12.29 4.45 10.07
N TYR A 174 -11.39 5.18 9.42
CA TYR A 174 -11.04 4.92 8.01
C TYR A 174 -10.11 3.73 7.84
N ILE A 175 -9.14 3.52 8.75
CA ILE A 175 -8.21 2.37 8.66
C ILE A 175 -8.76 1.10 9.31
N GLU A 176 -9.86 1.20 10.06
CA GLU A 176 -10.55 0.10 10.76
C GLU A 176 -9.66 -0.68 11.74
N THR A 177 -8.67 -0.01 12.31
CA THR A 177 -7.77 -0.57 13.33
C THR A 177 -7.31 0.52 14.28
N TYR A 178 -6.92 0.11 15.50
CA TYR A 178 -6.28 0.96 16.49
C TYR A 178 -4.87 0.47 16.85
N ASP A 179 -4.32 -0.39 16.00
CA ASP A 179 -2.94 -0.84 16.18
C ASP A 179 -1.98 0.35 16.17
N VAL A 180 -1.11 0.39 17.18
CA VAL A 180 -0.18 1.52 17.41
C VAL A 180 0.70 1.77 16.20
N THR A 181 1.16 0.70 15.53
CA THR A 181 2.05 0.82 14.38
C THR A 181 1.36 1.48 13.20
N THR A 182 0.12 1.06 12.93
CA THR A 182 -0.69 1.59 11.82
C THR A 182 -1.11 3.04 12.08
N VAL A 183 -1.53 3.35 13.30
CA VAL A 183 -1.91 4.73 13.69
C VAL A 183 -0.71 5.67 13.61
N ARG A 184 0.48 5.24 14.04
CA ARG A 184 1.71 6.04 13.92
C ARG A 184 2.11 6.34 12.48
N ALA A 185 1.87 5.41 11.56
CA ALA A 185 2.17 5.61 10.15
C ALA A 185 1.15 6.52 9.45
N SER A 186 -0.03 6.69 10.04
CA SER A 186 -1.12 7.52 9.50
C SER A 186 -1.12 8.95 10.05
N THR A 187 -0.28 9.23 11.02
CA THR A 187 -0.01 10.55 11.58
C THR A 187 1.31 11.10 11.10
#